data_ac8c14eeca27b570c556af1db4064f3c
#
_entry.id   ac8c14eeca27b570c556af1db4064f3c
#
_cell.length_a   1.000
_cell.length_b   1.000
_cell.length_c   1.000
_cell.angle_alpha   90.00
_cell.angle_beta   90.00
_cell.angle_gamma   90.00
#
_symmetry.space_group_name_H-M   'P 1'
#
loop_
_entity.id
_entity.type
_entity.pdbx_description
1 polymer ?
#
loop_
_entity_poly.entity_id
_entity_poly.type
_entity_poly.pdbx_seq_one_letter_code
_entity_poly.pdbx_strand_id
1 'polypeptide(L)' 'MLLSTILLQALSLGRVGATIGAALAAFAAAFGIGKIGTASLEAGARQQEKADHYRMTAIIVSALIEGACLFAIVVCLIAK' A
#
# COMPACT_ATOMS: atom_id res chain seq x y z
N MET A 1 37.60 2.39 -13.81
CA MET A 1 37.25 2.81 -12.46
C MET A 1 36.08 3.78 -12.45
N LEU A 2 36.13 4.82 -13.22
CA LEU A 2 35.02 5.79 -13.30
C LEU A 2 33.73 5.15 -13.78
N LEU A 3 33.79 4.29 -14.77
CA LEU A 3 32.61 3.61 -15.30
C LEU A 3 32.02 2.68 -14.25
N SER A 4 32.84 1.94 -13.51
CA SER A 4 32.39 1.07 -12.43
C SER A 4 31.68 1.87 -11.34
N THR A 5 32.22 3.03 -10.99
CA THR A 5 31.65 3.90 -9.97
C THR A 5 30.29 4.41 -10.42
N ILE A 6 30.16 4.81 -11.68
CA ILE A 6 28.90 5.28 -12.23
C ILE A 6 27.85 4.16 -12.22
N LEU A 7 28.25 2.95 -12.59
CA LEU A 7 27.34 1.80 -12.57
C LEU A 7 26.87 1.47 -11.15
N LEU A 8 27.77 1.53 -10.18
CA LEU A 8 27.41 1.28 -8.77
C LEU A 8 26.44 2.34 -8.25
N GLN A 9 26.67 3.60 -8.62
CA GLN A 9 25.77 4.69 -8.23
C GLN A 9 24.39 4.52 -8.84
N ALA A 10 24.31 4.12 -10.09
CA ALA A 10 23.04 3.89 -10.78
C ALA A 10 22.26 2.77 -10.10
N LEU A 11 22.93 1.67 -9.73
CA LEU A 11 22.30 0.57 -9.00
C LEU A 11 21.82 1.01 -7.62
N SER A 12 22.62 1.83 -6.93
CA SER A 12 22.25 2.36 -5.62
C SER A 12 21.03 3.25 -5.69
N LEU A 13 20.95 4.12 -6.70
CA LEU A 13 19.79 4.97 -6.92
C LEU A 13 18.54 4.14 -7.23
N GLY A 14 18.69 3.07 -8.01
CA GLY A 14 17.60 2.16 -8.30
C GLY A 14 17.05 1.52 -7.04
N ARG A 15 17.92 1.08 -6.14
CA ARG A 15 17.51 0.49 -4.87
C ARG A 15 16.79 1.50 -3.98
N VAL A 16 17.30 2.72 -3.91
CA VAL A 16 16.66 3.78 -3.14
C VAL A 16 15.27 4.06 -3.70
N GLY A 17 15.14 4.18 -5.02
CA GLY A 17 13.86 4.41 -5.66
C GLY A 17 12.88 3.28 -5.38
N ALA A 18 13.32 2.02 -5.50
CA ALA A 18 12.47 0.86 -5.24
C ALA A 18 12.01 0.83 -3.78
N THR A 19 12.90 1.11 -2.85
CA THR A 19 12.59 1.11 -1.43
C THR A 19 11.58 2.21 -1.09
N ILE A 20 11.79 3.41 -1.60
CA ILE A 20 10.88 4.53 -1.39
C ILE A 20 9.53 4.25 -2.03
N GLY A 21 9.52 3.69 -3.24
CA GLY A 21 8.28 3.31 -3.91
C GLY A 21 7.48 2.30 -3.11
N ALA A 22 8.13 1.27 -2.57
CA ALA A 22 7.47 0.28 -1.73
C ALA A 22 6.90 0.92 -0.47
N ALA A 23 7.65 1.81 0.17
CA ALA A 23 7.21 2.51 1.37
C ALA A 23 6.00 3.40 1.09
N LEU A 24 6.01 4.10 -0.05
CA LEU A 24 4.87 4.94 -0.46
C LEU A 24 3.64 4.09 -0.74
N ALA A 25 3.80 2.93 -1.37
CA ALA A 25 2.69 2.02 -1.63
C ALA A 25 2.06 1.55 -0.31
N ALA A 26 2.89 1.17 0.65
CA ALA A 26 2.43 0.74 1.97
C ALA A 26 1.72 1.87 2.71
N PHE A 27 2.28 3.07 2.66
CA PHE A 27 1.68 4.24 3.29
C PHE A 27 0.32 4.56 2.68
N ALA A 28 0.24 4.55 1.35
CA ALA A 28 -1.01 4.82 0.63
C ALA A 28 -2.08 3.79 0.98
N ALA A 29 -1.71 2.50 1.04
CA ALA A 29 -2.63 1.44 1.41
C ALA A 29 -3.12 1.62 2.85
N ALA A 30 -2.22 1.90 3.77
CA ALA A 30 -2.58 2.12 5.17
C ALA A 30 -3.52 3.31 5.32
N PHE A 31 -3.27 4.38 4.59
CA PHE A 31 -4.12 5.57 4.61
C PHE A 31 -5.51 5.25 4.08
N GLY A 32 -5.59 4.53 2.95
CA GLY A 32 -6.87 4.13 2.35
C GLY A 32 -7.66 3.20 3.26
N ILE A 33 -7.01 2.19 3.83
CA ILE A 33 -7.66 1.24 4.74
C ILE A 33 -8.12 1.96 6.00
N GLY A 34 -7.31 2.89 6.52
CA GLY A 34 -7.70 3.70 7.67
C GLY A 34 -8.96 4.50 7.42
N LYS A 35 -9.09 5.11 6.26
CA LYS A 35 -10.30 5.85 5.90
C LYS A 35 -11.52 4.95 5.78
N ILE A 36 -11.35 3.77 5.18
CA ILE A 36 -12.42 2.79 5.08
C ILE A 36 -12.86 2.34 6.47
N GLY A 37 -11.90 2.04 7.35
CA GLY A 37 -12.18 1.62 8.70
C GLY A 37 -12.97 2.67 9.48
N THR A 38 -12.52 3.91 9.43
CA THR A 38 -13.20 5.01 10.11
C THR A 38 -14.62 5.19 9.58
N ALA A 39 -14.79 5.22 8.26
CA ALA A 39 -16.10 5.39 7.65
C ALA A 39 -17.03 4.24 8.00
N SER A 40 -16.52 3.00 8.02
CA SER A 40 -17.33 1.82 8.34
C SER A 40 -17.76 1.82 9.79
N LEU A 41 -16.87 2.20 10.70
CA LEU A 41 -17.22 2.28 12.12
C LEU A 41 -18.27 3.35 12.39
N GLU A 42 -18.12 4.50 11.74
CA GLU A 42 -19.10 5.58 11.89
C GLU A 42 -20.47 5.17 11.32
N ALA A 43 -20.47 4.55 10.14
CA ALA A 43 -21.72 4.07 9.53
C ALA A 43 -22.37 2.98 10.38
N GLY A 44 -21.57 2.05 10.89
CA GLY A 44 -22.08 0.97 11.76
C GLY A 44 -22.64 1.50 13.07
N ALA A 45 -22.03 2.55 13.63
CA ALA A 45 -22.52 3.17 14.84
C ALA A 45 -23.87 3.85 14.62
N ARG A 46 -24.09 4.42 13.43
CA ARG A 46 -25.36 5.06 13.10
C ARG A 46 -26.45 4.07 12.73
N GLN A 47 -26.07 2.94 12.14
CA GLN A 47 -26.99 1.92 11.66
C GLN A 47 -26.57 0.56 12.17
N GLN A 48 -26.75 0.32 13.45
CA GLN A 48 -26.31 -0.91 14.12
C GLN A 48 -26.91 -2.16 13.50
N GLU A 49 -28.09 -2.05 12.93
CA GLU A 49 -28.74 -3.18 12.27
C GLU A 49 -27.93 -3.66 11.06
N LYS A 50 -27.15 -2.76 10.44
CA LYS A 50 -26.34 -3.06 9.26
C LYS A 50 -24.85 -3.10 9.58
N ALA A 51 -24.47 -3.16 10.85
CA ALA A 51 -23.07 -3.12 11.25
C ALA A 51 -22.28 -4.27 10.63
N ASP A 52 -22.87 -5.47 10.55
CA ASP A 52 -22.19 -6.61 9.93
C ASP A 52 -21.97 -6.41 8.44
N HIS A 53 -22.91 -5.78 7.77
CA HIS A 53 -22.76 -5.46 6.35
C HIS A 53 -21.60 -4.49 6.12
N TYR A 54 -21.51 -3.42 6.90
CA TYR A 54 -20.43 -2.47 6.80
C TYR A 54 -19.08 -3.10 7.12
N ARG A 55 -19.05 -3.96 8.14
CA ARG A 55 -17.83 -4.67 8.51
C ARG A 55 -17.35 -5.57 7.38
N MET A 56 -18.26 -6.32 6.78
CA MET A 56 -17.91 -7.22 5.68
C MET A 56 -17.41 -6.45 4.46
N THR A 57 -18.08 -5.37 4.11
CA THR A 57 -17.66 -4.51 3.00
C THR A 57 -16.28 -3.93 3.26
N ALA A 58 -16.02 -3.46 4.48
CA ALA A 58 -14.73 -2.90 4.84
C ALA A 58 -13.62 -3.93 4.72
N ILE A 59 -13.86 -5.17 5.14
CA ILE A 59 -12.88 -6.24 5.04
C ILE A 59 -12.57 -6.54 3.57
N ILE A 60 -13.59 -6.64 2.73
CA ILE A 60 -13.41 -6.97 1.32
C ILE A 60 -12.65 -5.86 0.60
N VAL A 61 -13.05 -4.61 0.78
CA VAL A 61 -12.40 -3.48 0.11
C VAL A 61 -10.97 -3.31 0.61
N SER A 62 -10.75 -3.47 1.91
CA SER A 62 -9.41 -3.39 2.48
C SER A 62 -8.50 -4.48 1.94
N ALA A 63 -9.03 -5.68 1.76
CA ALA A 63 -8.27 -6.78 1.18
C ALA A 63 -7.88 -6.48 -0.27
N LEU A 64 -8.76 -5.85 -1.04
CA LEU A 64 -8.46 -5.44 -2.41
C LEU A 64 -7.33 -4.39 -2.44
N ILE A 65 -7.37 -3.42 -1.54
CA ILE A 65 -6.31 -2.41 -1.43
C ILE A 65 -4.99 -3.06 -1.06
N GLU A 66 -5.03 -3.99 -0.12
CA GLU A 66 -3.82 -4.67 0.33
C GLU A 66 -3.22 -5.52 -0.77
N GLY A 67 -4.06 -6.20 -1.56
CA GLY A 67 -3.60 -6.96 -2.72
C GLY A 67 -2.91 -6.06 -3.74
N ALA A 68 -3.50 -4.93 -4.07
CA ALA A 68 -2.90 -3.95 -4.97
C ALA A 68 -1.57 -3.44 -4.43
N CYS A 69 -1.50 -3.20 -3.12
CA CYS A 69 -0.27 -2.76 -2.46
C CYS A 69 0.83 -3.80 -2.56
N LEU A 70 0.51 -5.07 -2.36
CA LEU A 70 1.47 -6.16 -2.48
C LEU A 70 2.03 -6.24 -3.89
N PHE A 71 1.19 -6.12 -4.91
CA PHE A 71 1.66 -6.09 -6.30
C PHE A 71 2.58 -4.91 -6.55
N ALA A 72 2.25 -3.74 -6.02
CA ALA A 72 3.08 -2.55 -6.17
C ALA A 72 4.45 -2.77 -5.53
N ILE A 73 4.48 -3.36 -4.34
CA ILE A 73 5.73 -3.65 -3.63
C ILE A 73 6.56 -4.65 -4.43
N VAL A 74 5.94 -5.70 -4.96
CA VAL A 74 6.64 -6.70 -5.76
C VAL A 74 7.25 -6.04 -7.00
N VAL A 75 6.49 -5.19 -7.69
CA VAL A 75 7.01 -4.46 -8.85
C VAL A 75 8.23 -3.62 -8.47
N CYS A 76 8.17 -2.93 -7.33
CA CYS A 76 9.30 -2.13 -6.85
C CYS A 76 10.53 -2.99 -6.56
N LEU A 77 10.33 -4.19 -6.02
CA LEU A 77 11.44 -5.11 -5.70
C LEU A 77 12.09 -5.70 -6.95
N ILE A 78 11.31 -5.92 -8.01
CA ILE A 78 11.82 -6.46 -9.26
C ILE A 78 12.43 -5.37 -10.14
N ALA A 79 11.96 -4.14 -9.99
CA ALA A 79 12.47 -3.02 -10.77
C ALA A 79 13.93 -2.75 -10.41
N LYS A 80 14.82 -2.70 -11.44
CA LYS A 80 16.25 -2.50 -11.23
C LYS A 80 16.77 -1.40 -12.10
#